data_781d9ca2c582218205d506d21e56bb27
#
_entry.id   781d9ca2c582218205d506d21e56bb27
#
_cell.length_a   1.000
_cell.length_b   1.000
_cell.length_c   1.000
_cell.angle_alpha   90.00
_cell.angle_beta   90.00
_cell.angle_gamma   90.00
#
_symmetry.space_group_name_H-M   'P 1'
#
loop_
_entity.id
_entity.type
_entity.pdbx_description
1 polymer ?
#
loop_
_entity_poly.entity_id
_entity_poly.type
_entity_poly.pdbx_seq_one_letter_code
_entity_poly.pdbx_strand_id
1 'polypeptide(L)'
;MAVYYTSRSRYQNKRFCVDYWTITRTCFYRFFETEPDMKALFPKIVQMNESNQLEWQMDRDMLQKHAVTVMEGLGAAVESLEDSDFLNSVMVSIGQTHVRRNVKPQYVKKLWPSLHYGLGVCLGDHYNKEVSEAWRKVYIYISAQMTRGMKNPNLKTNDELS
;
A
#
# COMPACT_ATOMS: atom_id res chain seq x y z
N MET A 1 7.14 -2.82 21.99
CA MET A 1 6.24 -3.98 21.92
C MET A 1 5.65 -4.00 20.53
N ALA A 2 6.25 -4.79 19.64
CA ALA A 2 5.84 -4.84 18.23
C ALA A 2 4.50 -5.57 18.13
N VAL A 3 3.51 -4.94 17.51
CA VAL A 3 2.24 -5.59 17.19
C VAL A 3 2.51 -6.49 15.99
N TYR A 4 2.79 -7.75 16.25
CA TYR A 4 2.98 -8.78 15.23
C TYR A 4 1.65 -9.09 14.56
N TYR A 5 1.53 -8.75 13.29
CA TYR A 5 0.49 -9.25 12.41
C TYR A 5 0.99 -10.53 11.76
N THR A 6 0.69 -11.68 12.33
CA THR A 6 0.93 -12.96 11.66
C THR A 6 -0.27 -13.33 10.80
N SER A 7 -0.04 -13.58 9.52
CA SER A 7 -1.03 -14.02 8.53
C SER A 7 -1.59 -15.44 8.77
N ARG A 8 -1.31 -16.07 9.90
CA ARG A 8 -1.68 -17.45 10.22
C ARG A 8 -2.54 -17.64 11.48
N SER A 9 -3.16 -16.62 12.03
CA SER A 9 -4.15 -16.79 13.08
C SER A 9 -5.55 -16.74 12.49
N ARG A 10 -6.06 -17.91 12.05
CA ARG A 10 -7.48 -18.15 11.84
C ARG A 10 -8.25 -17.74 13.12
N TYR A 11 -9.11 -16.72 13.00
CA TYR A 11 -10.40 -16.60 13.69
C TYR A 11 -10.47 -17.08 15.14
N GLN A 12 -9.79 -16.45 16.11
CA GLN A 12 -10.18 -16.62 17.52
C GLN A 12 -9.78 -15.47 18.46
N ASN A 13 -9.63 -14.21 17.99
CA ASN A 13 -9.69 -13.09 18.92
C ASN A 13 -10.40 -11.90 18.28
N LYS A 14 -11.70 -11.79 18.56
CA LYS A 14 -12.60 -10.71 18.07
C LYS A 14 -12.23 -9.28 18.50
N ARG A 15 -11.06 -9.04 19.07
CA ARG A 15 -10.67 -7.73 19.60
C ARG A 15 -9.78 -6.89 18.67
N PHE A 16 -9.18 -7.47 17.62
CA PHE A 16 -8.31 -6.76 16.68
C PHE A 16 -8.43 -7.30 15.24
N CYS A 17 -9.62 -7.68 14.81
CA CYS A 17 -9.86 -7.88 13.39
C CYS A 17 -9.94 -6.49 12.75
N VAL A 18 -8.79 -5.89 12.50
CA VAL A 18 -8.74 -4.72 11.64
C VAL A 18 -9.15 -5.22 10.26
N ASP A 19 -10.35 -4.85 9.86
CA ASP A 19 -10.85 -5.16 8.53
C ASP A 19 -9.97 -4.43 7.51
N TYR A 20 -9.06 -5.17 6.91
CA TYR A 20 -8.16 -4.67 5.85
C TYR A 20 -8.94 -3.92 4.75
N TRP A 21 -10.17 -4.36 4.48
CA TRP A 21 -11.05 -3.70 3.54
C TRP A 21 -11.40 -2.28 3.99
N THR A 22 -11.76 -2.11 5.26
CA THR A 22 -12.10 -0.78 5.79
C THR A 22 -10.89 0.17 5.77
N ILE A 23 -9.70 -0.29 6.18
CA ILE A 23 -8.48 0.54 6.09
C ILE A 23 -8.26 0.97 4.64
N THR A 24 -8.25 0.01 3.72
CA THR A 24 -7.84 0.27 2.36
C THR A 24 -8.89 1.08 1.62
N ARG A 25 -10.16 0.78 1.83
CA ARG A 25 -11.25 1.59 1.29
C ARG A 25 -11.10 3.04 1.73
N THR A 26 -10.97 3.28 3.03
CA THR A 26 -10.81 4.62 3.60
C THR A 26 -9.57 5.33 3.06
N CYS A 27 -8.44 4.61 2.97
CA CYS A 27 -7.19 5.11 2.41
C CYS A 27 -7.34 5.50 0.94
N PHE A 28 -7.86 4.62 0.07
CA PHE A 28 -7.96 4.89 -1.36
C PHE A 28 -9.05 5.91 -1.70
N TYR A 29 -10.18 5.92 -1.01
CA TYR A 29 -11.17 6.98 -1.18
C TYR A 29 -10.55 8.34 -0.88
N ARG A 30 -9.89 8.46 0.28
CA ARG A 30 -9.20 9.71 0.63
C ARG A 30 -8.09 10.07 -0.34
N PHE A 31 -7.33 9.09 -0.81
CA PHE A 31 -6.27 9.31 -1.79
C PHE A 31 -6.81 9.89 -3.09
N PHE A 32 -7.89 9.34 -3.60
CA PHE A 32 -8.51 9.85 -4.82
C PHE A 32 -9.26 11.16 -4.65
N GLU A 33 -9.67 11.52 -3.43
CA GLU A 33 -10.22 12.84 -3.11
C GLU A 33 -9.13 13.90 -3.05
N THR A 34 -8.02 13.60 -2.37
CA THR A 34 -6.93 14.56 -2.17
C THR A 34 -5.98 14.67 -3.36
N GLU A 35 -5.86 13.61 -4.16
CA GLU A 35 -4.99 13.50 -5.32
C GLU A 35 -5.80 13.02 -6.55
N PRO A 36 -6.73 13.81 -7.09
CA PRO A 36 -7.65 13.37 -8.13
C PRO A 36 -6.95 12.91 -9.43
N ASP A 37 -5.78 13.49 -9.75
CA ASP A 37 -5.00 13.10 -10.92
C ASP A 37 -4.50 11.64 -10.84
N MET A 38 -4.41 11.08 -9.63
CA MET A 38 -3.98 9.69 -9.44
C MET A 38 -5.02 8.68 -9.92
N LYS A 39 -6.28 9.08 -10.13
CA LYS A 39 -7.34 8.23 -10.68
C LYS A 39 -6.95 7.66 -12.03
N ALA A 40 -6.26 8.41 -12.85
CA ALA A 40 -5.81 7.98 -14.19
C ALA A 40 -4.85 6.77 -14.15
N LEU A 41 -4.20 6.51 -13.00
CA LEU A 41 -3.34 5.33 -12.82
C LEU A 41 -4.13 4.05 -12.51
N PHE A 42 -5.44 4.16 -12.31
CA PHE A 42 -6.31 3.06 -11.90
C PHE A 42 -7.48 2.85 -12.88
N PRO A 43 -7.21 2.67 -14.19
CA PRO A 43 -8.27 2.64 -15.22
C PRO A 43 -9.24 1.45 -15.07
N LYS A 44 -8.86 0.41 -14.31
CA LYS A 44 -9.72 -0.73 -13.98
C LYS A 44 -10.58 -0.52 -12.75
N ILE A 45 -10.27 0.50 -11.93
CA ILE A 45 -10.96 0.80 -10.67
C ILE A 45 -11.86 2.02 -10.85
N VAL A 46 -11.41 3.01 -11.62
CA VAL A 46 -12.13 4.25 -11.88
C VAL A 46 -12.61 4.24 -13.32
N GLN A 47 -13.91 4.26 -13.52
CA GLN A 47 -14.52 4.28 -14.87
C GLN A 47 -14.81 5.72 -15.28
N MET A 48 -14.67 6.00 -16.59
CA MET A 48 -15.10 7.25 -17.21
C MET A 48 -16.51 7.08 -17.75
N ASN A 49 -17.37 8.09 -17.61
CA ASN A 49 -18.69 8.08 -18.22
C ASN A 49 -18.61 8.30 -19.75
N GLU A 50 -19.73 8.12 -20.45
CA GLU A 50 -19.86 8.32 -21.90
C GLU A 50 -19.50 9.76 -22.34
N SER A 51 -19.56 10.73 -21.42
CA SER A 51 -19.19 12.13 -21.66
C SER A 51 -17.72 12.44 -21.39
N ASN A 52 -16.88 11.42 -21.19
CA ASN A 52 -15.46 11.53 -20.86
C ASN A 52 -15.19 12.33 -19.56
N GLN A 53 -16.19 12.48 -18.71
CA GLN A 53 -16.08 13.03 -17.37
C GLN A 53 -15.80 11.89 -16.40
N LEU A 54 -14.89 12.11 -15.46
CA LEU A 54 -14.60 11.15 -14.38
C LEU A 54 -15.82 11.06 -13.46
N GLU A 55 -16.79 10.24 -13.83
CA GLU A 55 -17.77 9.78 -12.87
C GLU A 55 -17.13 8.75 -11.95
N TRP A 56 -17.31 8.97 -10.66
CA TRP A 56 -16.87 8.07 -9.62
C TRP A 56 -17.72 6.80 -9.59
N GLN A 57 -17.69 6.01 -10.64
CA GLN A 57 -18.05 4.61 -10.52
C GLN A 57 -16.77 3.84 -10.23
N MET A 58 -16.51 3.66 -8.94
CA MET A 58 -15.39 2.85 -8.50
C MET A 58 -15.81 1.39 -8.50
N ASP A 59 -15.10 0.58 -9.28
CA ASP A 59 -15.25 -0.88 -9.21
C ASP A 59 -14.75 -1.35 -7.84
N ARG A 60 -15.71 -1.69 -6.97
CA ARG A 60 -15.44 -2.08 -5.58
C ARG A 60 -14.62 -3.36 -5.51
N ASP A 61 -14.89 -4.32 -6.40
CA ASP A 61 -14.20 -5.62 -6.37
C ASP A 61 -12.75 -5.48 -6.83
N MET A 62 -12.50 -4.66 -7.84
CA MET A 62 -11.15 -4.36 -8.30
C MET A 62 -10.37 -3.54 -7.26
N LEU A 63 -11.02 -2.57 -6.62
CA LEU A 63 -10.41 -1.84 -5.52
C LEU A 63 -10.09 -2.78 -4.36
N GLN A 64 -10.99 -3.68 -4.00
CA GLN A 64 -10.78 -4.64 -2.91
C GLN A 64 -9.59 -5.56 -3.19
N LYS A 65 -9.46 -6.08 -4.41
CA LYS A 65 -8.32 -6.91 -4.81
C LYS A 65 -7.01 -6.15 -4.69
N HIS A 66 -6.96 -4.92 -5.18
CA HIS A 66 -5.75 -4.08 -5.05
C HIS A 66 -5.45 -3.75 -3.59
N ALA A 67 -6.48 -3.45 -2.82
CA ALA A 67 -6.45 -3.17 -1.40
C ALA A 67 -5.80 -4.30 -0.59
N VAL A 68 -6.31 -5.51 -0.78
CA VAL A 68 -5.78 -6.71 -0.12
C VAL A 68 -4.29 -6.87 -0.47
N THR A 69 -3.94 -6.77 -1.76
CA THR A 69 -2.53 -6.87 -2.21
C THR A 69 -1.62 -5.84 -1.53
N VAL A 70 -2.09 -4.58 -1.38
CA VAL A 70 -1.31 -3.53 -0.69
C VAL A 70 -1.13 -3.85 0.79
N MET A 71 -2.18 -4.30 1.48
CA MET A 71 -2.10 -4.62 2.90
C MET A 71 -1.28 -5.89 3.17
N GLU A 72 -1.37 -6.90 2.31
CA GLU A 72 -0.50 -8.08 2.35
C GLU A 72 0.97 -7.69 2.15
N GLY A 73 1.26 -6.80 1.20
CA GLY A 73 2.60 -6.27 0.98
C GLY A 73 3.13 -5.48 2.18
N LEU A 74 2.29 -4.66 2.81
CA LEU A 74 2.66 -3.94 4.04
C LEU A 74 2.87 -4.90 5.22
N GLY A 75 2.02 -5.92 5.37
CA GLY A 75 2.17 -6.95 6.39
C GLY A 75 3.48 -7.74 6.21
N ALA A 76 3.73 -8.22 5.00
CA ALA A 76 4.97 -8.91 4.67
C ALA A 76 6.22 -8.04 4.92
N ALA A 77 6.13 -6.73 4.62
CA ALA A 77 7.22 -5.81 4.90
C ALA A 77 7.51 -5.69 6.40
N VAL A 78 6.47 -5.64 7.24
CA VAL A 78 6.62 -5.59 8.71
C VAL A 78 7.19 -6.91 9.26
N GLU A 79 6.72 -8.04 8.75
CA GLU A 79 7.21 -9.38 9.16
C GLU A 79 8.67 -9.61 8.76
N SER A 80 9.12 -8.99 7.68
CA SER A 80 10.47 -9.15 7.12
C SER A 80 11.44 -8.04 7.52
N LEU A 81 11.13 -7.22 8.53
CA LEU A 81 12.01 -6.11 8.96
C LEU A 81 13.39 -6.60 9.44
N GLU A 82 13.49 -7.84 9.93
CA GLU A 82 14.75 -8.48 10.36
C GLU A 82 15.52 -9.10 9.18
N ASP A 83 14.85 -9.38 8.06
CA ASP A 83 15.45 -9.86 6.80
C ASP A 83 15.44 -8.74 5.75
N SER A 84 16.40 -7.84 5.88
CA SER A 84 16.49 -6.66 5.02
C SER A 84 16.73 -7.00 3.55
N ASP A 85 17.43 -8.09 3.24
CA ASP A 85 17.79 -8.47 1.86
C ASP A 85 16.56 -8.99 1.12
N PHE A 86 15.80 -9.87 1.76
CA PHE A 86 14.53 -10.34 1.22
C PHE A 86 13.54 -9.16 1.03
N LEU A 87 13.36 -8.35 2.06
CA LEU A 87 12.46 -7.18 1.99
C LEU A 87 12.86 -6.21 0.86
N ASN A 88 14.15 -5.94 0.72
CA ASN A 88 14.68 -5.08 -0.36
C ASN A 88 14.36 -5.65 -1.73
N SER A 89 14.60 -6.94 -1.96
CA SER A 89 14.31 -7.62 -3.22
C SER A 89 12.83 -7.51 -3.59
N VAL A 90 11.94 -7.80 -2.65
CA VAL A 90 10.49 -7.71 -2.86
C VAL A 90 10.06 -6.27 -3.18
N MET A 91 10.51 -5.28 -2.42
CA MET A 91 10.10 -3.89 -2.62
C MET A 91 10.66 -3.31 -3.94
N VAL A 92 11.87 -3.69 -4.33
CA VAL A 92 12.45 -3.33 -5.64
C VAL A 92 11.63 -3.92 -6.77
N SER A 93 11.25 -5.20 -6.71
CA SER A 93 10.41 -5.87 -7.70
C SER A 93 9.03 -5.21 -7.81
N ILE A 94 8.41 -4.87 -6.69
CA ILE A 94 7.14 -4.11 -6.65
C ILE A 94 7.32 -2.74 -7.34
N GLY A 95 8.42 -2.04 -7.08
CA GLY A 95 8.74 -0.77 -7.75
C GLY A 95 8.85 -0.90 -9.26
N GLN A 96 9.53 -1.93 -9.77
CA GLN A 96 9.65 -2.24 -11.20
C GLN A 96 8.28 -2.51 -11.85
N THR A 97 7.40 -3.22 -11.13
CA THR A 97 6.03 -3.47 -11.59
C THR A 97 5.22 -2.18 -11.68
N HIS A 98 5.41 -1.25 -10.74
CA HIS A 98 4.70 0.03 -10.71
C HIS A 98 5.13 0.93 -11.88
N VAL A 99 6.41 0.97 -12.24
CA VAL A 99 6.87 1.79 -13.37
C VAL A 99 6.28 1.32 -14.70
N ARG A 100 6.07 0.02 -14.88
CA ARG A 100 5.39 -0.55 -16.05
C ARG A 100 3.92 -0.10 -16.18
N ARG A 101 3.34 0.43 -15.10
CA ARG A 101 1.99 0.99 -15.02
C ARG A 101 1.99 2.52 -14.99
N ASN A 102 3.09 3.17 -15.44
CA ASN A 102 3.27 4.62 -15.47
C ASN A 102 3.24 5.31 -14.10
N VAL A 103 3.44 4.57 -13.02
CA VAL A 103 3.57 5.15 -11.68
C VAL A 103 4.96 5.78 -11.55
N LYS A 104 5.01 7.06 -11.19
CA LYS A 104 6.26 7.78 -10.95
C LYS A 104 6.67 7.70 -9.48
N PRO A 105 7.97 7.76 -9.14
CA PRO A 105 8.44 7.68 -7.75
C PRO A 105 7.78 8.68 -6.80
N GLN A 106 7.49 9.91 -7.28
CA GLN A 106 6.82 10.92 -6.45
C GLN A 106 5.38 10.55 -6.09
N TYR A 107 4.70 9.71 -6.89
CA TYR A 107 3.32 9.30 -6.63
C TYR A 107 3.23 8.32 -5.46
N VAL A 108 4.24 7.47 -5.26
CA VAL A 108 4.30 6.58 -4.11
C VAL A 108 4.24 7.39 -2.81
N LYS A 109 4.99 8.49 -2.73
CA LYS A 109 5.03 9.35 -1.53
C LYS A 109 3.68 10.03 -1.23
N LYS A 110 2.86 10.29 -2.26
CA LYS A 110 1.55 10.93 -2.12
C LYS A 110 0.52 10.06 -1.39
N LEU A 111 0.74 8.74 -1.33
CA LEU A 111 -0.17 7.83 -0.64
C LEU A 111 -0.08 7.94 0.89
N TRP A 112 1.06 8.38 1.44
CA TRP A 112 1.27 8.40 2.90
C TRP A 112 0.19 9.14 3.70
N PRO A 113 -0.22 10.38 3.35
CA PRO A 113 -1.24 11.09 4.12
C PRO A 113 -2.57 10.32 4.20
N SER A 114 -2.95 9.65 3.11
CA SER A 114 -4.17 8.85 3.04
C SER A 114 -4.05 7.53 3.80
N LEU A 115 -2.90 6.88 3.74
CA LEU A 115 -2.62 5.66 4.53
C LEU A 115 -2.60 5.99 6.03
N HIS A 116 -1.92 7.08 6.42
CA HIS A 116 -1.90 7.56 7.79
C HIS A 116 -3.31 7.83 8.33
N TYR A 117 -4.16 8.49 7.54
CA TYR A 117 -5.55 8.73 7.88
C TYR A 117 -6.33 7.41 8.04
N GLY A 118 -6.22 6.49 7.07
CA GLY A 118 -6.90 5.20 7.12
C GLY A 118 -6.50 4.35 8.32
N LEU A 119 -5.20 4.33 8.65
CA LEU A 119 -4.71 3.66 9.86
C LEU A 119 -5.28 4.31 11.13
N GLY A 120 -5.33 5.65 11.19
CA GLY A 120 -5.91 6.37 12.32
C GLY A 120 -7.39 6.06 12.53
N VAL A 121 -8.18 6.05 11.45
CA VAL A 121 -9.62 5.71 11.52
C VAL A 121 -9.83 4.28 12.02
N CYS A 122 -9.03 3.32 11.57
CA CYS A 122 -9.24 1.92 11.88
C CYS A 122 -8.65 1.49 13.23
N LEU A 123 -7.54 2.09 13.64
CA LEU A 123 -6.86 1.75 14.90
C LEU A 123 -7.36 2.60 16.07
N GLY A 124 -8.04 3.73 15.81
CA GLY A 124 -8.60 4.60 16.84
C GLY A 124 -7.54 4.99 17.88
N ASP A 125 -7.87 4.83 19.16
CA ASP A 125 -6.97 5.18 20.28
C ASP A 125 -5.64 4.41 20.30
N HIS A 126 -5.55 3.29 19.58
CA HIS A 126 -4.30 2.53 19.43
C HIS A 126 -3.34 3.19 18.43
N TYR A 127 -3.80 4.13 17.60
CA TYR A 127 -2.97 4.88 16.66
C TYR A 127 -2.40 6.14 17.31
N ASN A 128 -1.63 5.95 18.36
CA ASN A 128 -0.95 7.03 19.07
C ASN A 128 0.28 7.55 18.28
N LYS A 129 0.94 8.56 18.82
CA LYS A 129 2.12 9.19 18.20
C LYS A 129 3.24 8.19 17.91
N GLU A 130 3.55 7.30 18.86
CA GLU A 130 4.61 6.30 18.72
C GLU A 130 4.32 5.33 17.58
N VAL A 131 3.09 4.79 17.50
CA VAL A 131 2.64 3.90 16.43
C VAL A 131 2.66 4.60 15.07
N SER A 132 2.20 5.84 15.03
CA SER A 132 2.21 6.65 13.82
C SER A 132 3.63 6.91 13.30
N GLU A 133 4.57 7.24 14.18
CA GLU A 133 5.98 7.44 13.84
C GLU A 133 6.65 6.14 13.37
N ALA A 134 6.33 5.00 13.98
CA ALA A 134 6.81 3.70 13.54
C ALA A 134 6.32 3.37 12.12
N TRP A 135 5.04 3.51 11.84
CA TRP A 135 4.48 3.32 10.50
C TRP A 135 5.08 4.26 9.46
N ARG A 136 5.34 5.52 9.85
CA ARG A 136 6.00 6.49 8.98
C ARG A 136 7.40 6.04 8.58
N LYS A 137 8.19 5.51 9.52
CA LYS A 137 9.54 4.99 9.24
C LYS A 137 9.47 3.79 8.27
N VAL A 138 8.58 2.84 8.53
CA VAL A 138 8.36 1.69 7.64
C VAL A 138 7.97 2.16 6.24
N TYR A 139 7.03 3.11 6.13
CA TYR A 139 6.59 3.63 4.85
C TYR A 139 7.69 4.37 4.08
N ILE A 140 8.52 5.14 4.77
CA ILE A 140 9.68 5.82 4.16
C ILE A 140 10.64 4.78 3.59
N TYR A 141 10.93 3.72 4.33
CA TYR A 141 11.82 2.64 3.89
C TYR A 141 11.26 1.92 2.66
N ILE A 142 10.00 1.47 2.71
CA ILE A 142 9.31 0.84 1.58
C ILE A 142 9.35 1.74 0.34
N SER A 143 8.98 3.01 0.49
CA SER A 143 8.96 3.98 -0.59
C SER A 143 10.35 4.20 -1.22
N ALA A 144 11.41 4.15 -0.41
CA ALA A 144 12.78 4.28 -0.88
C ALA A 144 13.19 3.07 -1.73
N GLN A 145 12.91 1.84 -1.28
CA GLN A 145 13.24 0.62 -2.03
C GLN A 145 12.40 0.48 -3.31
N MET A 146 11.10 0.80 -3.26
CA MET A 146 10.26 0.86 -4.46
C MET A 146 10.81 1.90 -5.46
N THR A 147 11.21 3.08 -4.99
CA THR A 147 11.81 4.11 -5.83
C THR A 147 13.12 3.63 -6.48
N ARG A 148 13.92 2.85 -5.77
CA ARG A 148 15.13 2.23 -6.32
C ARG A 148 14.78 1.28 -7.48
N GLY A 149 13.76 0.42 -7.31
CA GLY A 149 13.26 -0.45 -8.37
C GLY A 149 12.70 0.32 -9.56
N MET A 150 11.95 1.40 -9.32
CA MET A 150 11.42 2.25 -10.38
C MET A 150 12.51 2.93 -11.22
N LYS A 151 13.61 3.34 -10.60
CA LYS A 151 14.76 3.96 -11.29
C LYS A 151 15.64 2.95 -12.02
N ASN A 152 15.56 1.69 -11.60
CA ASN A 152 16.37 0.60 -12.14
C ASN A 152 15.47 -0.58 -12.56
N PRO A 153 14.71 -0.45 -13.67
CA PRO A 153 13.71 -1.45 -14.06
C PRO A 153 14.31 -2.80 -14.45
N ASN A 154 15.62 -2.85 -14.72
CA ASN A 154 16.35 -4.06 -15.09
C ASN A 154 17.26 -4.59 -13.95
N LEU A 155 17.14 -4.04 -12.75
CA LEU A 155 17.89 -4.54 -11.59
C LEU A 155 17.41 -5.97 -11.28
N LYS A 156 18.34 -6.93 -11.34
CA LYS A 156 18.04 -8.31 -10.93
C LYS A 156 17.83 -8.34 -9.42
N THR A 157 16.77 -9.01 -8.98
CA THR A 157 16.52 -9.31 -7.57
C THR A 157 17.13 -10.66 -7.22
N ASN A 158 17.38 -10.94 -5.94
CA ASN A 158 18.05 -12.17 -5.52
C ASN A 158 17.30 -13.44 -5.98
N ASP A 159 15.98 -13.37 -6.20
CA ASP A 159 15.18 -14.48 -6.71
C ASP A 159 15.48 -14.86 -8.17
N GLU A 160 16.14 -13.98 -8.95
CA GLU A 160 16.56 -14.22 -10.33
C GLU A 160 18.03 -14.69 -10.42
N LEU A 161 18.74 -14.77 -9.29
CA LEU A 161 20.14 -15.19 -9.20
C LEU A 161 20.31 -16.60 -8.64
N SER A 162 19.21 -17.24 -8.22
CA SER A 162 19.13 -18.63 -7.77
C SER A 162 18.52 -19.51 -8.86
#